data_5273da4f81dff22d331d718926071483
#
_entry.id   5273da4f81dff22d331d718926071483
#
_cell.length_a   1.000
_cell.length_b   1.000
_cell.length_c   1.000
_cell.angle_alpha   90.00
_cell.angle_beta   90.00
_cell.angle_gamma   90.00
#
_symmetry.space_group_name_H-M   'P 1'
#
loop_
_entity.id
_entity.type
_entity.pdbx_description
1 polymer ?
#
loop_
_entity_poly.entity_id
_entity_poly.type
_entity_poly.pdbx_seq_one_letter_code
_entity_poly.pdbx_strand_id
1 'polypeptide(L)'
;MQTGRRAAESYSTVLTPFSVAAIESIIFSWFSPTGVGPATSPEVSALLGILILSIGPFVPVAYAVRTKRIDLHISDRNKRGPVYVISLIAYAVGILGFFWATENKIMFVLSVAYLCVGFALMLITFAWKISAHAAATAGMATALWLVLGAWMLTIYVLAIVTIWARVRLGAHTILQALAGAILSIAVTALVFVRLYI
;
A
#
# COMPACT_ATOMS: atom_id res chain seq x y z
N MET A 1 9.85 28.09 7.84
CA MET A 1 9.54 27.35 6.60
C MET A 1 10.31 26.03 6.44
N GLN A 2 11.54 25.92 6.94
CA GLN A 2 12.36 24.69 6.85
C GLN A 2 11.86 23.52 7.73
N THR A 3 11.35 23.80 8.92
CA THR A 3 10.89 22.78 9.88
C THR A 3 9.75 21.92 9.34
N GLY A 4 8.74 22.53 8.72
CA GLY A 4 7.61 21.78 8.14
C GLY A 4 8.00 20.94 6.92
N ARG A 5 9.03 21.34 6.16
CA ARG A 5 9.55 20.54 5.04
C ARG A 5 10.28 19.29 5.53
N ARG A 6 11.13 19.43 6.55
CA ARG A 6 11.84 18.28 7.18
C ARG A 6 10.86 17.28 7.78
N ALA A 7 9.81 17.75 8.48
CA ALA A 7 8.76 16.88 9.01
C ALA A 7 8.04 16.11 7.88
N ALA A 8 7.70 16.76 6.77
CA ALA A 8 7.08 16.12 5.62
C ALA A 8 8.00 15.09 4.94
N GLU A 9 9.31 15.37 4.86
CA GLU A 9 10.32 14.43 4.33
C GLU A 9 10.43 13.19 5.22
N SER A 10 10.62 13.35 6.53
CA SER A 10 10.68 12.22 7.48
C SER A 10 9.42 11.38 7.43
N TYR A 11 8.25 12.01 7.46
CA TYR A 11 6.96 11.32 7.38
C TYR A 11 6.83 10.52 6.07
N SER A 12 7.11 11.13 4.90
CA SER A 12 7.02 10.46 3.61
C SER A 12 8.04 9.33 3.42
N THR A 13 9.16 9.38 4.13
CA THR A 13 10.19 8.32 4.10
C THR A 13 9.78 7.13 4.98
N VAL A 14 9.10 7.38 6.11
CA VAL A 14 8.61 6.33 7.01
C VAL A 14 7.35 5.68 6.46
N LEU A 15 6.35 6.47 6.04
CA LEU A 15 5.08 5.95 5.51
C LEU A 15 5.10 5.88 3.98
N THR A 16 5.86 4.92 3.47
CA THR A 16 5.88 4.52 2.06
C THR A 16 4.79 3.47 1.79
N PRO A 17 4.39 3.23 0.54
CA PRO A 17 3.50 2.12 0.20
C PRO A 17 3.99 0.76 0.72
N PHE A 18 5.30 0.56 0.79
CA PHE A 18 5.91 -0.68 1.25
C PHE A 18 5.82 -0.84 2.78
N SER A 19 6.11 0.22 3.55
CA SER A 19 5.98 0.18 5.01
C SER A 19 4.51 0.06 5.44
N VAL A 20 3.59 0.66 4.70
CA VAL A 20 2.14 0.50 4.90
C VAL A 20 1.75 -0.97 4.74
N ALA A 21 2.21 -1.64 3.67
CA ALA A 21 1.94 -3.06 3.45
C ALA A 21 2.51 -3.95 4.58
N ALA A 22 3.69 -3.63 5.11
CA ALA A 22 4.26 -4.34 6.25
C ALA A 22 3.41 -4.16 7.51
N ILE A 23 2.97 -2.93 7.80
CA ILE A 23 2.11 -2.61 8.95
C ILE A 23 0.78 -3.38 8.86
N GLU A 24 0.12 -3.37 7.69
CA GLU A 24 -1.14 -4.10 7.49
C GLU A 24 -0.94 -5.60 7.65
N SER A 25 0.16 -6.15 7.11
CA SER A 25 0.48 -7.57 7.26
C SER A 25 0.61 -7.98 8.72
N ILE A 26 1.26 -7.14 9.55
CA ILE A 26 1.35 -7.36 10.99
C ILE A 26 -0.05 -7.27 11.62
N ILE A 27 -0.74 -6.15 11.46
CA ILE A 27 -2.03 -5.91 12.13
C ILE A 27 -3.03 -7.03 11.78
N PHE A 28 -3.19 -7.37 10.52
CA PHE A 28 -4.15 -8.38 10.11
C PHE A 28 -3.79 -9.79 10.54
N SER A 29 -2.50 -10.11 10.67
CA SER A 29 -2.09 -11.43 11.16
C SER A 29 -2.47 -11.67 12.62
N TRP A 30 -2.48 -10.63 13.45
CA TRP A 30 -2.83 -10.78 14.87
C TRP A 30 -4.27 -10.40 15.21
N PHE A 31 -4.88 -9.50 14.45
CA PHE A 31 -6.16 -8.89 14.84
C PHE A 31 -7.32 -9.18 13.88
N SER A 32 -7.10 -9.93 12.79
CA SER A 32 -8.20 -10.30 11.89
C SER A 32 -9.20 -11.21 12.58
N PRO A 33 -10.51 -10.87 12.55
CA PRO A 33 -11.56 -11.74 13.12
C PRO A 33 -11.64 -13.13 12.49
N THR A 34 -11.19 -13.28 11.22
CA THR A 34 -11.16 -14.58 10.53
C THR A 34 -9.91 -15.41 10.85
N GLY A 35 -8.98 -14.85 11.63
CA GLY A 35 -7.68 -15.49 11.87
C GLY A 35 -6.82 -15.51 10.59
N VAL A 36 -5.78 -16.34 10.62
CA VAL A 36 -4.78 -16.48 9.53
C VAL A 36 -4.90 -17.79 8.74
N GLY A 37 -5.99 -18.53 8.95
CA GLY A 37 -6.23 -19.85 8.34
C GLY A 37 -5.54 -21.00 9.09
N PRO A 38 -5.90 -22.24 8.76
CA PRO A 38 -5.46 -23.43 9.50
C PRO A 38 -4.00 -23.81 9.24
N ALA A 39 -3.43 -23.36 8.12
CA ALA A 39 -2.10 -23.77 7.67
C ALA A 39 -0.97 -22.81 8.10
N THR A 40 -1.29 -21.73 8.85
CA THR A 40 -0.27 -20.75 9.29
C THR A 40 -0.51 -20.28 10.72
N SER A 41 0.59 -19.80 11.37
CA SER A 41 0.49 -19.01 12.59
C SER A 41 0.48 -17.50 12.26
N PRO A 42 0.07 -16.63 13.20
CA PRO A 42 0.12 -15.17 13.00
C PRO A 42 1.53 -14.67 12.63
N GLU A 43 2.58 -15.24 13.22
CA GLU A 43 3.98 -14.88 12.94
C GLU A 43 4.37 -15.23 11.51
N VAL A 44 4.03 -16.45 11.07
CA VAL A 44 4.32 -16.91 9.69
C VAL A 44 3.51 -16.09 8.69
N SER A 45 2.23 -15.83 8.97
CA SER A 45 1.38 -14.98 8.14
C SER A 45 1.95 -13.56 7.98
N ALA A 46 2.36 -12.92 9.08
CA ALA A 46 2.96 -11.59 9.06
C ALA A 46 4.27 -11.61 8.27
N LEU A 47 5.14 -12.60 8.51
CA LEU A 47 6.41 -12.73 7.80
C LEU A 47 6.18 -12.88 6.29
N LEU A 48 5.29 -13.78 5.87
CA LEU A 48 4.96 -13.97 4.45
C LEU A 48 4.35 -12.69 3.84
N GLY A 49 3.43 -12.02 4.55
CA GLY A 49 2.86 -10.75 4.12
C GLY A 49 3.92 -9.67 3.93
N ILE A 50 4.84 -9.51 4.87
CA ILE A 50 5.95 -8.57 4.77
C ILE A 50 6.86 -8.93 3.59
N LEU A 51 7.23 -10.21 3.44
CA LEU A 51 8.11 -10.63 2.35
C LEU A 51 7.48 -10.40 0.97
N ILE A 52 6.21 -10.72 0.82
CA ILE A 52 5.52 -10.70 -0.48
C ILE A 52 4.99 -9.30 -0.81
N LEU A 53 4.27 -8.66 0.13
CA LEU A 53 3.55 -7.41 -0.16
C LEU A 53 4.39 -6.15 0.06
N SER A 54 5.47 -6.24 0.87
CA SER A 54 6.33 -5.11 1.20
C SER A 54 7.72 -5.26 0.57
N ILE A 55 8.51 -6.25 1.00
CA ILE A 55 9.91 -6.42 0.60
C ILE A 55 10.01 -6.77 -0.89
N GLY A 56 9.19 -7.69 -1.39
CA GLY A 56 9.20 -8.10 -2.79
C GLY A 56 9.11 -6.91 -3.76
N PRO A 57 8.11 -6.03 -3.65
CA PRO A 57 8.03 -4.80 -4.44
C PRO A 57 9.13 -3.77 -4.13
N PHE A 58 9.65 -3.73 -2.89
CA PHE A 58 10.64 -2.74 -2.47
C PHE A 58 12.06 -3.04 -2.99
N VAL A 59 12.47 -4.31 -3.03
CA VAL A 59 13.85 -4.69 -3.43
C VAL A 59 14.28 -4.12 -4.78
N PRO A 60 13.48 -4.21 -5.86
CA PRO A 60 13.85 -3.61 -7.15
C PRO A 60 13.97 -2.09 -7.10
N VAL A 61 13.14 -1.42 -6.28
CA VAL A 61 13.22 0.03 -6.06
C VAL A 61 14.53 0.38 -5.34
N ALA A 62 14.84 -0.34 -4.26
CA ALA A 62 16.07 -0.14 -3.50
C ALA A 62 17.32 -0.35 -4.39
N TYR A 63 17.31 -1.39 -5.23
CA TYR A 63 18.36 -1.63 -6.20
C TYR A 63 18.50 -0.48 -7.21
N ALA A 64 17.39 -0.02 -7.79
CA ALA A 64 17.40 1.08 -8.76
C ALA A 64 17.84 2.41 -8.14
N VAL A 65 17.48 2.67 -6.88
CA VAL A 65 17.96 3.83 -6.10
C VAL A 65 19.46 3.71 -5.85
N ARG A 66 19.95 2.54 -5.38
CA ARG A 66 21.36 2.30 -5.11
C ARG A 66 22.23 2.46 -6.36
N THR A 67 21.71 2.07 -7.52
CA THR A 67 22.39 2.24 -8.82
C THR A 67 22.16 3.61 -9.45
N LYS A 68 21.56 4.56 -8.72
CA LYS A 68 21.28 5.94 -9.17
C LYS A 68 20.42 6.04 -10.43
N ARG A 69 19.61 5.01 -10.73
CA ARG A 69 18.71 5.00 -11.88
C ARG A 69 17.42 5.77 -11.61
N ILE A 70 16.98 5.79 -10.35
CA ILE A 70 15.79 6.52 -9.86
C ILE A 70 16.10 7.16 -8.50
N ASP A 71 15.31 8.15 -8.11
CA ASP A 71 15.24 8.66 -6.74
C ASP A 71 14.28 7.80 -5.89
N LEU A 72 14.44 7.85 -4.56
CA LEU A 72 13.65 7.03 -3.61
C LEU A 72 12.13 7.21 -3.77
N HIS A 73 11.70 8.40 -4.16
CA HIS A 73 10.27 8.72 -4.33
C HIS A 73 9.76 8.53 -5.76
N ILE A 74 10.62 8.08 -6.68
CA ILE A 74 10.37 7.89 -8.11
C ILE A 74 9.62 9.10 -8.68
N SER A 75 10.29 10.25 -8.60
CA SER A 75 9.72 11.56 -8.96
C SER A 75 9.34 11.62 -10.45
N ASP A 76 10.12 10.97 -11.31
CA ASP A 76 9.83 10.81 -12.73
C ASP A 76 8.79 9.71 -12.95
N ARG A 77 7.58 10.10 -13.40
CA ARG A 77 6.48 9.15 -13.64
C ARG A 77 6.83 8.07 -14.68
N ASN A 78 7.66 8.38 -15.66
CA ASN A 78 8.01 7.45 -16.75
C ASN A 78 8.84 6.26 -16.23
N LYS A 79 9.49 6.42 -15.08
CA LYS A 79 10.29 5.38 -14.41
C LYS A 79 9.48 4.50 -13.46
N ARG A 80 8.17 4.77 -13.28
CA ARG A 80 7.30 4.01 -12.38
C ARG A 80 6.78 2.71 -12.97
N GLY A 81 6.69 2.59 -14.30
CA GLY A 81 6.14 1.42 -14.98
C GLY A 81 6.75 0.10 -14.51
N PRO A 82 8.08 -0.09 -14.58
CA PRO A 82 8.72 -1.32 -14.11
C PRO A 82 8.44 -1.64 -12.64
N VAL A 83 8.37 -0.62 -11.78
CA VAL A 83 8.07 -0.80 -10.35
C VAL A 83 6.66 -1.32 -10.16
N TYR A 84 5.67 -0.75 -10.86
CA TYR A 84 4.30 -1.27 -10.82
C TYR A 84 4.22 -2.72 -11.30
N VAL A 85 4.85 -3.06 -12.43
CA VAL A 85 4.81 -4.43 -12.96
C VAL A 85 5.36 -5.43 -11.94
N ILE A 86 6.52 -5.14 -11.33
CA ILE A 86 7.10 -6.03 -10.32
C ILE A 86 6.21 -6.12 -9.07
N SER A 87 5.63 -5.00 -8.64
CA SER A 87 4.69 -5.00 -7.51
C SER A 87 3.44 -5.85 -7.82
N LEU A 88 2.88 -5.73 -9.02
CA LEU A 88 1.72 -6.52 -9.43
C LEU A 88 2.03 -8.02 -9.49
N ILE A 89 3.23 -8.41 -9.93
CA ILE A 89 3.69 -9.80 -9.90
C ILE A 89 3.76 -10.30 -8.45
N ALA A 90 4.35 -9.52 -7.54
CA ALA A 90 4.44 -9.87 -6.14
C ALA A 90 3.05 -10.04 -5.50
N TYR A 91 2.12 -9.15 -5.81
CA TYR A 91 0.73 -9.25 -5.31
C TYR A 91 0.00 -10.46 -5.89
N ALA A 92 0.22 -10.80 -7.17
CA ALA A 92 -0.33 -12.02 -7.77
C ALA A 92 0.23 -13.29 -7.10
N VAL A 93 1.53 -13.33 -6.79
CA VAL A 93 2.14 -14.41 -5.98
C VAL A 93 1.49 -14.48 -4.60
N GLY A 94 1.22 -13.35 -3.97
CA GLY A 94 0.49 -13.28 -2.70
C GLY A 94 -0.91 -13.88 -2.80
N ILE A 95 -1.66 -13.56 -3.85
CA ILE A 95 -3.00 -14.10 -4.09
C ILE A 95 -2.94 -15.64 -4.15
N LEU A 96 -2.04 -16.18 -4.98
CA LEU A 96 -1.90 -17.63 -5.12
C LEU A 96 -1.43 -18.31 -3.83
N GLY A 97 -0.41 -17.74 -3.19
CA GLY A 97 0.16 -18.30 -1.95
C GLY A 97 -0.83 -18.29 -0.78
N PHE A 98 -1.51 -17.16 -0.56
CA PHE A 98 -2.44 -17.05 0.57
C PHE A 98 -3.75 -17.82 0.34
N PHE A 99 -4.18 -17.97 -0.90
CA PHE A 99 -5.37 -18.76 -1.22
C PHE A 99 -5.11 -20.26 -1.16
N TRP A 100 -4.09 -20.75 -1.89
CA TRP A 100 -3.86 -22.18 -2.10
C TRP A 100 -2.97 -22.84 -1.04
N ALA A 101 -1.93 -22.13 -0.57
CA ALA A 101 -0.94 -22.75 0.30
C ALA A 101 -1.25 -22.55 1.79
N THR A 102 -1.95 -21.46 2.16
CA THR A 102 -2.17 -21.13 3.57
C THR A 102 -3.62 -20.98 3.98
N GLU A 103 -4.55 -20.94 3.02
CA GLU A 103 -5.98 -20.68 3.26
C GLU A 103 -6.24 -19.41 4.10
N ASN A 104 -5.34 -18.43 3.96
CA ASN A 104 -5.37 -17.20 4.74
C ASN A 104 -6.26 -16.16 4.04
N LYS A 105 -7.55 -16.14 4.39
CA LYS A 105 -8.54 -15.27 3.75
C LYS A 105 -8.16 -13.80 3.79
N ILE A 106 -7.72 -13.28 4.95
CA ILE A 106 -7.43 -11.84 5.08
C ILE A 106 -6.23 -11.42 4.23
N MET A 107 -5.15 -12.22 4.20
CA MET A 107 -3.97 -11.91 3.38
C MET A 107 -4.25 -12.09 1.88
N PHE A 108 -5.08 -13.06 1.52
CA PHE A 108 -5.58 -13.21 0.16
C PHE A 108 -6.34 -11.94 -0.29
N VAL A 109 -7.33 -11.49 0.48
CA VAL A 109 -8.13 -10.30 0.15
C VAL A 109 -7.27 -9.04 0.10
N LEU A 110 -6.32 -8.89 1.03
CA LEU A 110 -5.36 -7.79 1.03
C LEU A 110 -4.51 -7.79 -0.24
N SER A 111 -4.02 -8.98 -0.67
CA SER A 111 -3.24 -9.11 -1.91
C SER A 111 -4.05 -8.72 -3.15
N VAL A 112 -5.35 -9.11 -3.20
CA VAL A 112 -6.26 -8.71 -4.27
C VAL A 112 -6.47 -7.20 -4.28
N ALA A 113 -6.66 -6.57 -3.11
CA ALA A 113 -6.81 -5.13 -2.99
C ALA A 113 -5.56 -4.39 -3.50
N TYR A 114 -4.36 -4.83 -3.09
CA TYR A 114 -3.09 -4.28 -3.56
C TYR A 114 -2.91 -4.45 -5.07
N LEU A 115 -3.28 -5.60 -5.63
CA LEU A 115 -3.24 -5.84 -7.07
C LEU A 115 -4.16 -4.86 -7.81
N CYS A 116 -5.42 -4.75 -7.39
CA CYS A 116 -6.41 -3.91 -8.06
C CYS A 116 -6.05 -2.41 -7.95
N VAL A 117 -5.67 -1.93 -6.77
CA VAL A 117 -5.22 -0.54 -6.57
C VAL A 117 -3.95 -0.27 -7.35
N GLY A 118 -2.95 -1.15 -7.27
CA GLY A 118 -1.69 -1.01 -8.00
C GLY A 118 -1.88 -0.99 -9.51
N PHE A 119 -2.75 -1.85 -10.04
CA PHE A 119 -3.09 -1.86 -11.47
C PHE A 119 -3.77 -0.56 -11.91
N ALA A 120 -4.76 -0.09 -11.16
CA ALA A 120 -5.43 1.18 -11.44
C ALA A 120 -4.46 2.38 -11.38
N LEU A 121 -3.58 2.43 -10.36
CA LEU A 121 -2.54 3.44 -10.26
C LEU A 121 -1.56 3.39 -11.43
N MET A 122 -1.17 2.20 -11.88
CA MET A 122 -0.30 2.01 -13.04
C MET A 122 -0.94 2.60 -14.30
N LEU A 123 -2.19 2.25 -14.60
CA LEU A 123 -2.90 2.76 -15.78
C LEU A 123 -3.02 4.29 -15.76
N ILE A 124 -3.40 4.87 -14.62
CA ILE A 124 -3.53 6.33 -14.50
C ILE A 124 -2.15 7.00 -14.63
N THR A 125 -1.09 6.40 -14.09
CA THR A 125 0.26 6.98 -14.12
C THR A 125 0.79 7.17 -15.54
N PHE A 126 0.36 6.39 -16.52
CA PHE A 126 0.74 6.60 -17.92
C PHE A 126 0.27 7.96 -18.47
N ALA A 127 -0.90 8.42 -18.06
CA ALA A 127 -1.46 9.70 -18.49
C ALA A 127 -1.22 10.84 -17.48
N TRP A 128 -1.31 10.54 -16.18
CA TRP A 128 -1.32 11.55 -15.13
C TRP A 128 -0.61 11.09 -13.86
N LYS A 129 0.17 11.99 -13.22
CA LYS A 129 0.98 11.69 -12.04
C LYS A 129 0.12 11.56 -10.78
N ILE A 130 -0.44 10.39 -10.50
CA ILE A 130 -1.21 10.10 -9.28
C ILE A 130 -0.31 9.72 -8.09
N SER A 131 -0.79 9.90 -6.84
CA SER A 131 0.00 9.66 -5.62
C SER A 131 -0.20 8.26 -5.06
N ALA A 132 0.79 7.38 -5.22
CA ALA A 132 0.79 6.06 -4.60
C ALA A 132 0.88 6.09 -3.05
N HIS A 133 1.55 7.11 -2.45
CA HIS A 133 1.63 7.26 -1.00
C HIS A 133 0.26 7.57 -0.39
N ALA A 134 -0.50 8.51 -0.98
CA ALA A 134 -1.85 8.83 -0.52
C ALA A 134 -2.81 7.66 -0.73
N ALA A 135 -2.65 6.92 -1.85
CA ALA A 135 -3.41 5.70 -2.10
C ALA A 135 -3.13 4.63 -1.03
N ALA A 136 -1.87 4.36 -0.70
CA ALA A 136 -1.52 3.35 0.29
C ALA A 136 -2.10 3.66 1.68
N THR A 137 -1.91 4.87 2.19
CA THR A 137 -2.41 5.24 3.52
C THR A 137 -3.93 5.30 3.61
N ALA A 138 -4.62 5.72 2.53
CA ALA A 138 -6.07 5.75 2.48
C ALA A 138 -6.66 4.34 2.31
N GLY A 139 -6.03 3.47 1.51
CA GLY A 139 -6.39 2.06 1.37
C GLY A 139 -6.26 1.31 2.68
N MET A 140 -5.13 1.49 3.38
CA MET A 140 -4.91 0.93 4.71
C MET A 140 -6.02 1.35 5.69
N ALA A 141 -6.33 2.65 5.78
CA ALA A 141 -7.39 3.13 6.67
C ALA A 141 -8.74 2.48 6.34
N THR A 142 -9.04 2.30 5.05
CA THR A 142 -10.26 1.65 4.58
C THR A 142 -10.30 0.16 4.96
N ALA A 143 -9.22 -0.57 4.70
CA ALA A 143 -9.13 -1.99 5.03
C ALA A 143 -9.24 -2.23 6.53
N LEU A 144 -8.51 -1.45 7.35
CA LEU A 144 -8.57 -1.53 8.81
C LEU A 144 -9.98 -1.22 9.34
N TRP A 145 -10.62 -0.18 8.82
CA TRP A 145 -12.00 0.14 9.20
C TRP A 145 -12.98 -1.01 8.90
N LEU A 146 -12.93 -1.57 7.70
CA LEU A 146 -13.85 -2.63 7.28
C LEU A 146 -13.65 -3.95 8.05
N VAL A 147 -12.41 -4.22 8.48
CA VAL A 147 -12.07 -5.47 9.18
C VAL A 147 -12.17 -5.33 10.71
N LEU A 148 -11.70 -4.23 11.27
CA LEU A 148 -11.55 -4.06 12.72
C LEU A 148 -12.59 -3.13 13.34
N GLY A 149 -13.44 -2.49 12.52
CA GLY A 149 -14.56 -1.69 12.97
C GLY A 149 -14.34 -0.18 12.96
N ALA A 150 -15.41 0.55 13.31
CA ALA A 150 -15.50 2.01 13.10
C ALA A 150 -14.46 2.84 13.85
N TRP A 151 -13.90 2.35 14.95
CA TRP A 151 -12.85 3.06 15.69
C TRP A 151 -11.57 3.27 14.88
N MET A 152 -11.35 2.43 13.85
CA MET A 152 -10.25 2.57 12.90
C MET A 152 -10.41 3.73 11.90
N LEU A 153 -11.56 4.39 11.86
CA LEU A 153 -11.74 5.62 11.05
C LEU A 153 -10.73 6.70 11.43
N THR A 154 -10.23 6.71 12.68
CA THR A 154 -9.18 7.63 13.14
C THR A 154 -7.88 7.49 12.33
N ILE A 155 -7.62 6.33 11.73
CA ILE A 155 -6.43 6.08 10.90
C ILE A 155 -6.42 6.91 9.61
N TYR A 156 -7.59 7.41 9.15
CA TYR A 156 -7.61 8.34 8.00
C TYR A 156 -6.81 9.64 8.25
N VAL A 157 -6.50 9.98 9.50
CA VAL A 157 -5.57 11.08 9.82
C VAL A 157 -4.22 10.86 9.15
N LEU A 158 -3.73 9.61 9.05
CA LEU A 158 -2.48 9.30 8.34
C LEU A 158 -2.59 9.61 6.84
N ALA A 159 -3.74 9.36 6.22
CA ALA A 159 -3.96 9.70 4.81
C ALA A 159 -3.97 11.23 4.61
N ILE A 160 -4.61 11.98 5.51
CA ILE A 160 -4.64 13.46 5.48
C ILE A 160 -3.21 14.01 5.62
N VAL A 161 -2.44 13.51 6.59
CA VAL A 161 -1.04 13.93 6.79
C VAL A 161 -0.17 13.54 5.59
N THR A 162 -0.43 12.38 4.96
CA THR A 162 0.27 11.97 3.73
C THR A 162 -0.02 12.95 2.59
N ILE A 163 -1.28 13.30 2.37
CA ILE A 163 -1.67 14.28 1.33
C ILE A 163 -0.94 15.60 1.57
N TRP A 164 -1.00 16.13 2.82
CA TRP A 164 -0.28 17.35 3.19
C TRP A 164 1.22 17.23 2.91
N ALA A 165 1.87 16.14 3.33
CA ALA A 165 3.30 15.95 3.16
C ALA A 165 3.69 15.90 1.67
N ARG A 166 2.93 15.18 0.83
CA ARG A 166 3.21 15.07 -0.62
C ARG A 166 3.05 16.40 -1.35
N VAL A 167 2.06 17.20 -0.95
CA VAL A 167 1.86 18.56 -1.48
C VAL A 167 2.95 19.50 -0.98
N ARG A 168 3.28 19.46 0.31
CA ARG A 168 4.32 20.31 0.93
C ARG A 168 5.70 20.08 0.31
N LEU A 169 6.01 18.87 -0.09
CA LEU A 169 7.25 18.50 -0.78
C LEU A 169 7.26 18.87 -2.27
N GLY A 170 6.16 19.35 -2.83
CA GLY A 170 6.04 19.59 -4.27
C GLY A 170 6.05 18.30 -5.11
N ALA A 171 5.89 17.13 -4.46
CA ALA A 171 5.91 15.84 -5.15
C ALA A 171 4.63 15.60 -5.96
N HIS A 172 3.50 16.13 -5.50
CA HIS A 172 2.19 16.05 -6.12
C HIS A 172 1.39 17.34 -5.91
N THR A 173 0.45 17.61 -6.82
CA THR A 173 -0.61 18.60 -6.56
C THR A 173 -1.63 18.02 -5.57
N ILE A 174 -2.44 18.88 -4.94
CA ILE A 174 -3.50 18.42 -4.05
C ILE A 174 -4.47 17.48 -4.76
N LEU A 175 -4.82 17.77 -6.02
CA LEU A 175 -5.72 16.94 -6.83
C LEU A 175 -5.12 15.55 -7.10
N GLN A 176 -3.81 15.47 -7.39
CA GLN A 176 -3.11 14.20 -7.61
C GLN A 176 -3.07 13.34 -6.33
N ALA A 177 -2.92 13.97 -5.17
CA ALA A 177 -2.92 13.27 -3.90
C ALA A 177 -4.32 12.81 -3.49
N LEU A 178 -5.33 13.68 -3.62
CA LEU A 178 -6.74 13.35 -3.36
C LEU A 178 -7.24 12.24 -4.28
N ALA A 179 -6.94 12.32 -5.58
CA ALA A 179 -7.35 11.27 -6.52
C ALA A 179 -6.75 9.90 -6.16
N GLY A 180 -5.49 9.84 -5.70
CA GLY A 180 -4.88 8.62 -5.22
C GLY A 180 -5.60 8.04 -4.00
N ALA A 181 -5.94 8.90 -3.04
CA ALA A 181 -6.68 8.49 -1.84
C ALA A 181 -8.09 7.99 -2.19
N ILE A 182 -8.86 8.74 -2.97
CA ILE A 182 -10.24 8.39 -3.36
C ILE A 182 -10.27 7.08 -4.16
N LEU A 183 -9.37 6.93 -5.14
CA LEU A 183 -9.24 5.70 -5.92
C LEU A 183 -9.04 4.50 -5.01
N SER A 184 -8.09 4.60 -4.08
CA SER A 184 -7.74 3.50 -3.20
C SER A 184 -8.87 3.18 -2.22
N ILE A 185 -9.54 4.18 -1.65
CA ILE A 185 -10.75 3.99 -0.83
C ILE A 185 -11.79 3.18 -1.59
N ALA A 186 -12.14 3.62 -2.80
CA ALA A 186 -13.19 2.99 -3.59
C ALA A 186 -12.84 1.54 -3.97
N VAL A 187 -11.63 1.31 -4.46
CA VAL A 187 -11.18 -0.03 -4.90
C VAL A 187 -11.02 -0.97 -3.70
N THR A 188 -10.38 -0.51 -2.61
CA THR A 188 -10.22 -1.32 -1.40
C THR A 188 -11.57 -1.66 -0.77
N ALA A 189 -12.48 -0.70 -0.66
CA ALA A 189 -13.82 -0.95 -0.14
C ALA A 189 -14.57 -1.98 -1.01
N LEU A 190 -14.52 -1.84 -2.34
CA LEU A 190 -15.15 -2.80 -3.24
C LEU A 190 -14.59 -4.22 -3.06
N VAL A 191 -13.28 -4.37 -3.01
CA VAL A 191 -12.63 -5.69 -2.85
C VAL A 191 -12.98 -6.31 -1.50
N PHE A 192 -12.88 -5.56 -0.41
CA PHE A 192 -13.18 -6.08 0.94
C PHE A 192 -14.66 -6.41 1.12
N VAL A 193 -15.58 -5.59 0.62
CA VAL A 193 -17.02 -5.86 0.70
C VAL A 193 -17.41 -7.11 -0.12
N ARG A 194 -16.71 -7.38 -1.24
CA ARG A 194 -17.04 -8.52 -2.10
C ARG A 194 -16.38 -9.83 -1.69
N LEU A 195 -15.19 -9.77 -1.08
CA LEU A 195 -14.38 -10.97 -0.82
C LEU A 195 -14.18 -11.26 0.67
N TYR A 196 -14.33 -10.27 1.55
CA TYR A 196 -14.10 -10.44 2.99
C TYR A 196 -15.40 -10.44 3.80
N ILE A 197 -16.28 -9.45 3.59
CA ILE A 197 -17.59 -9.31 4.26
C ILE A 197 -18.64 -10.13 3.54
#